data_5cbbaf5ff0c24deb3bb966ff010c2db7
#
_entry.id   5cbbaf5ff0c24deb3bb966ff010c2db7
#
_cell.length_a   1.000
_cell.length_b   1.000
_cell.length_c   1.000
_cell.angle_alpha   90.00
_cell.angle_beta   90.00
_cell.angle_gamma   90.00
#
_symmetry.space_group_name_H-M   'P 1'
#
loop_
_entity.id
_entity.type
_entity.pdbx_description
1 polymer ?
#
loop_
_entity_poly.entity_id
_entity_poly.type
_entity_poly.pdbx_seq_one_letter_code
_entity_poly.pdbx_strand_id
1 'polypeptide(L)'
;MLRLHILASGSGGNAAIAENAATGEGVLIDCGICKRDFFARAEEAGFNLEKLRAVVITHDHGDHTKGLGVVLRGLAKAGAHPAVCASEAVFAASAPLREAVASVGAAFEPFDGGDRLDLAGL
;
A
#
# COMPACT_ATOMS: atom_id res chain seq x y z
N MET A 1 16.52 10.97 -2.58
CA MET A 1 15.43 11.90 -2.88
C MET A 1 14.10 11.17 -2.90
N LEU A 2 13.09 11.76 -2.30
CA LEU A 2 11.74 11.22 -2.25
C LEU A 2 10.88 11.80 -3.37
N ARG A 3 10.14 10.95 -4.08
CA ARG A 3 9.06 11.36 -4.99
C ARG A 3 7.74 10.87 -4.45
N LEU A 4 6.75 11.75 -4.41
CA LEU A 4 5.41 11.38 -3.96
C LEU A 4 4.46 11.39 -5.14
N HIS A 5 3.83 10.24 -5.39
CA HIS A 5 2.82 10.09 -6.45
C HIS A 5 1.45 9.94 -5.79
N ILE A 6 0.60 10.96 -5.89
CA ILE A 6 -0.76 10.89 -5.37
C ILE A 6 -1.63 10.23 -6.43
N LEU A 7 -2.06 8.99 -6.18
CA LEU A 7 -2.91 8.25 -7.10
C LEU A 7 -4.38 8.63 -6.94
N ALA A 8 -4.81 8.88 -5.72
CA ALA A 8 -6.16 9.33 -5.41
C ALA A 8 -6.20 9.97 -4.04
N SER A 9 -7.12 10.92 -3.83
CA SER A 9 -7.36 11.53 -2.53
C SER A 9 -8.83 11.91 -2.41
N GLY A 10 -9.36 11.83 -1.18
CA GLY A 10 -10.74 12.21 -0.88
C GLY A 10 -11.57 11.05 -0.35
N SER A 11 -12.86 11.28 -0.14
CA SER A 11 -13.78 10.30 0.43
C SER A 11 -14.10 9.13 -0.51
N GLY A 12 -13.82 9.26 -1.81
CA GLY A 12 -14.00 8.19 -2.78
C GLY A 12 -12.86 7.17 -2.81
N GLY A 13 -11.76 7.44 -2.12
CA GLY A 13 -10.61 6.55 -2.02
C GLY A 13 -9.31 7.32 -1.91
N ASN A 14 -8.35 6.73 -1.20
CA ASN A 14 -7.02 7.32 -0.98
C ASN A 14 -5.94 6.32 -1.35
N ALA A 15 -4.94 6.76 -2.09
CA ALA A 15 -3.75 5.96 -2.40
C ALA A 15 -2.62 6.88 -2.84
N ALA A 16 -1.43 6.65 -2.33
CA ALA A 16 -0.24 7.40 -2.72
C ALA A 16 0.98 6.48 -2.69
N ILE A 17 1.95 6.73 -3.56
CA ILE A 17 3.21 6.00 -3.55
C ILE A 17 4.33 6.97 -3.21
N ALA A 18 5.09 6.65 -2.17
CA ALA A 18 6.32 7.34 -1.83
C ALA A 18 7.47 6.54 -2.45
N GLU A 19 8.18 7.14 -3.39
CA GLU A 19 9.25 6.50 -4.14
C GLU A 19 10.61 7.03 -3.70
N ASN A 20 11.56 6.11 -3.46
CA ASN A 20 12.96 6.49 -3.31
C ASN A 20 13.55 6.66 -4.72
N ALA A 21 13.80 7.91 -5.12
CA ALA A 21 14.25 8.21 -6.48
C ALA A 21 15.63 7.64 -6.81
N ALA A 22 16.43 7.32 -5.79
CA ALA A 22 17.76 6.73 -6.00
C ALA A 22 17.70 5.26 -6.39
N THR A 23 16.70 4.52 -5.90
CA THR A 23 16.57 3.07 -6.11
C THR A 23 15.37 2.70 -6.97
N GLY A 24 14.35 3.56 -7.04
CA GLY A 24 13.07 3.25 -7.67
C GLY A 24 12.15 2.41 -6.81
N GLU A 25 12.57 2.03 -5.60
CA GLU A 25 11.73 1.31 -4.66
C GLU A 25 10.70 2.24 -4.03
N GLY A 26 9.54 1.69 -3.67
CA GLY A 26 8.47 2.52 -3.13
C GLY A 26 7.62 1.85 -2.07
N VAL A 27 6.82 2.69 -1.43
CA VAL A 27 5.86 2.31 -0.39
C VAL A 27 4.50 2.87 -0.79
N LEU A 28 3.47 2.01 -0.80
CA LEU A 28 2.10 2.44 -1.01
C LEU A 28 1.51 2.87 0.33
N ILE A 29 0.93 4.06 0.37
CA ILE A 29 0.27 4.59 1.56
C ILE A 29 -1.23 4.58 1.28
N ASP A 30 -1.96 3.73 1.96
CA ASP A 30 -3.37 3.43 1.81
C ASP A 30 -3.73 2.88 0.42
N CYS A 31 -4.81 2.13 0.32
CA CYS A 31 -5.29 1.54 -0.92
C CYS A 31 -6.81 1.46 -0.93
N GLY A 32 -7.44 2.62 -1.10
CA GLY A 32 -8.90 2.76 -1.13
C GLY A 32 -9.50 2.81 -2.53
N ILE A 33 -8.72 2.54 -3.57
CA ILE A 33 -9.18 2.58 -4.96
C ILE A 33 -9.18 1.16 -5.56
N CYS A 34 -9.93 0.98 -6.65
CA CYS A 34 -10.01 -0.33 -7.28
C CYS A 34 -8.71 -0.71 -8.00
N LYS A 35 -8.55 -2.01 -8.26
CA LYS A 35 -7.37 -2.55 -8.93
C LYS A 35 -7.08 -1.86 -10.27
N ARG A 36 -8.11 -1.68 -11.10
CA ARG A 36 -7.95 -1.05 -12.41
C ARG A 36 -7.35 0.34 -12.30
N ASP A 37 -7.92 1.16 -11.41
CA ASP A 37 -7.46 2.53 -11.22
C ASP A 37 -6.06 2.57 -10.61
N PHE A 38 -5.79 1.68 -9.65
CA PHE A 38 -4.48 1.60 -9.04
C PHE A 38 -3.39 1.33 -10.08
N PHE A 39 -3.56 0.28 -10.89
CA PHE A 39 -2.56 -0.09 -11.89
C PHE A 39 -2.41 0.97 -12.97
N ALA A 40 -3.52 1.54 -13.44
CA ALA A 40 -3.49 2.59 -14.47
C ALA A 40 -2.76 3.84 -13.97
N ARG A 41 -3.07 4.28 -12.76
CA ARG A 41 -2.47 5.51 -12.21
C ARG A 41 -1.01 5.33 -11.83
N ALA A 42 -0.62 4.16 -11.36
CA ALA A 42 0.79 3.85 -11.09
C ALA A 42 1.60 3.85 -12.40
N GLU A 43 1.05 3.28 -13.47
CA GLU A 43 1.69 3.30 -14.78
C GLU A 43 1.83 4.72 -15.31
N GLU A 44 0.78 5.54 -15.22
CA GLU A 44 0.83 6.95 -15.62
C GLU A 44 1.89 7.73 -14.84
N ALA A 45 2.08 7.40 -13.57
CA ALA A 45 3.10 8.03 -12.72
C ALA A 45 4.51 7.54 -13.05
N GLY A 46 4.65 6.49 -13.85
CA GLY A 46 5.95 5.92 -14.21
C GLY A 46 6.59 5.08 -13.11
N PHE A 47 5.80 4.63 -12.13
CA PHE A 47 6.34 3.80 -11.05
C PHE A 47 6.37 2.33 -11.45
N ASN A 48 7.51 1.66 -11.20
CA ASN A 48 7.65 0.22 -11.46
C ASN A 48 7.11 -0.57 -10.26
N LEU A 49 5.94 -1.17 -10.43
CA LEU A 49 5.25 -1.89 -9.35
C LEU A 49 6.03 -3.10 -8.82
N GLU A 50 6.93 -3.70 -9.60
CA GLU A 50 7.80 -4.77 -9.11
C GLU A 50 8.70 -4.30 -7.97
N LYS A 51 8.91 -2.99 -7.86
CA LYS A 51 9.73 -2.36 -6.82
C LYS A 51 8.92 -1.85 -5.63
N LEU A 52 7.65 -2.20 -5.54
CA LEU A 52 6.84 -1.86 -4.38
C LEU A 52 7.19 -2.80 -3.22
N ARG A 53 7.73 -2.24 -2.14
CA ARG A 53 8.29 -3.01 -1.02
C ARG A 53 7.36 -3.12 0.16
N ALA A 54 6.46 -2.16 0.35
CA ALA A 54 5.56 -2.17 1.49
C ALA A 54 4.27 -1.42 1.17
N VAL A 55 3.22 -1.75 1.92
CA VAL A 55 1.95 -1.02 1.95
C VAL A 55 1.71 -0.58 3.38
N VAL A 56 1.49 0.70 3.61
CA VAL A 56 1.18 1.26 4.92
C VAL A 56 -0.28 1.66 4.94
N ILE A 57 -1.05 1.13 5.88
CA ILE A 57 -2.46 1.48 6.06
C ILE A 57 -2.58 2.37 7.28
N THR A 58 -3.08 3.59 7.08
CA THR A 58 -3.16 4.61 8.13
C THR A 58 -4.46 4.57 8.91
N HIS A 59 -5.56 4.11 8.29
CA HIS A 59 -6.89 4.08 8.88
C HIS A 59 -7.62 2.79 8.51
N ASP A 60 -8.59 2.39 9.34
CA ASP A 60 -9.44 1.22 9.09
C ASP A 60 -10.68 1.53 8.22
N HIS A 61 -10.81 2.77 7.72
CA HIS A 61 -11.94 3.19 6.89
C HIS A 61 -11.83 2.64 5.47
N GLY A 62 -12.98 2.33 4.86
CA GLY A 62 -13.02 1.74 3.51
C GLY A 62 -12.36 2.58 2.43
N ASP A 63 -12.37 3.92 2.55
CA ASP A 63 -11.69 4.80 1.60
C ASP A 63 -10.16 4.71 1.67
N HIS A 64 -9.61 3.94 2.62
CA HIS A 64 -8.18 3.65 2.76
C HIS A 64 -7.84 2.19 2.48
N THR A 65 -8.82 1.27 2.49
CA THR A 65 -8.56 -0.19 2.48
C THR A 65 -9.37 -0.99 1.46
N LYS A 66 -10.45 -0.43 0.89
CA LYS A 66 -11.43 -1.24 0.14
C LYS A 66 -10.86 -1.94 -1.10
N GLY A 67 -9.81 -1.41 -1.71
CA GLY A 67 -9.18 -2.01 -2.88
C GLY A 67 -8.01 -2.94 -2.57
N LEU A 68 -7.61 -3.03 -1.31
CA LEU A 68 -6.34 -3.65 -0.93
C LEU A 68 -6.23 -5.12 -1.33
N GLY A 69 -7.25 -5.94 -1.06
CA GLY A 69 -7.19 -7.37 -1.34
C GLY A 69 -6.98 -7.67 -2.81
N VAL A 70 -7.76 -7.02 -3.66
CA VAL A 70 -7.66 -7.21 -5.12
C VAL A 70 -6.34 -6.69 -5.65
N VAL A 71 -5.87 -5.54 -5.14
CA VAL A 71 -4.58 -4.97 -5.53
C VAL A 71 -3.43 -5.87 -5.12
N LEU A 72 -3.42 -6.39 -3.90
CA LEU A 72 -2.36 -7.31 -3.44
C LEU A 72 -2.31 -8.57 -4.29
N ARG A 73 -3.46 -9.16 -4.65
CA ARG A 73 -3.49 -10.33 -5.54
C ARG A 73 -2.96 -10.00 -6.93
N GLY A 74 -3.30 -8.82 -7.46
CA GLY A 74 -2.77 -8.36 -8.74
C GLY A 74 -1.28 -8.12 -8.71
N LEU A 75 -0.76 -7.54 -7.63
CA LEU A 75 0.66 -7.33 -7.43
C LEU A 75 1.42 -8.66 -7.36
N ALA A 76 0.87 -9.65 -6.64
CA ALA A 76 1.48 -10.96 -6.55
C ALA A 76 1.62 -11.62 -7.93
N LYS A 77 0.62 -11.49 -8.78
CA LYS A 77 0.68 -11.99 -10.17
C LYS A 77 1.73 -11.26 -11.00
N ALA A 78 1.98 -10.00 -10.69
CA ALA A 78 3.00 -9.20 -11.38
C ALA A 78 4.40 -9.37 -10.79
N GLY A 79 4.57 -10.21 -9.78
CA GLY A 79 5.86 -10.48 -9.16
C GLY A 79 6.21 -9.58 -7.98
N ALA A 80 5.26 -8.79 -7.47
CA ALA A 80 5.48 -7.92 -6.32
C ALA A 80 4.81 -8.48 -5.07
N HIS A 81 5.56 -8.58 -3.98
CA HIS A 81 5.08 -9.13 -2.70
C HIS A 81 5.39 -8.18 -1.55
N PRO A 82 4.75 -6.99 -1.51
CA PRO A 82 5.04 -6.02 -0.46
C PRO A 82 4.58 -6.51 0.91
N ALA A 83 5.31 -6.12 1.96
CA ALA A 83 4.84 -6.28 3.33
C ALA A 83 3.71 -5.30 3.60
N VAL A 84 2.80 -5.65 4.51
CA VAL A 84 1.69 -4.77 4.90
C VAL A 84 1.95 -4.28 6.32
N CYS A 85 1.92 -2.97 6.51
CA CYS A 85 2.21 -2.30 7.77
C CYS A 85 0.98 -1.52 8.24
N ALA A 86 0.59 -1.69 9.49
CA ALA A 86 -0.49 -0.95 10.12
C ALA A 86 -0.33 -1.06 11.63
N SER A 87 -1.02 -0.20 12.40
CA SER A 87 -1.06 -0.39 13.83
C SER A 87 -1.87 -1.65 14.16
N GLU A 88 -1.61 -2.25 15.32
CA GLU A 88 -2.39 -3.41 15.76
C GLU A 88 -3.87 -3.07 15.90
N ALA A 89 -4.18 -1.85 16.35
CA ALA A 89 -5.57 -1.40 16.49
C ALA A 89 -6.28 -1.33 15.13
N VAL A 90 -5.62 -0.78 14.10
CA VAL A 90 -6.17 -0.71 12.74
C VAL A 90 -6.35 -2.12 12.18
N PHE A 91 -5.37 -2.98 12.35
CA PHE A 91 -5.44 -4.37 11.87
C PHE A 91 -6.59 -5.12 12.52
N ALA A 92 -6.74 -4.99 13.84
CA ALA A 92 -7.83 -5.65 14.57
C ALA A 92 -9.21 -5.11 14.18
N ALA A 93 -9.33 -3.82 13.88
CA ALA A 93 -10.59 -3.17 13.53
C ALA A 93 -11.02 -3.42 12.08
N SER A 94 -10.11 -3.81 11.19
CA SER A 94 -10.39 -3.91 9.76
C SER A 94 -10.39 -5.36 9.27
N ALA A 95 -11.59 -5.92 9.09
CA ALA A 95 -11.72 -7.24 8.47
C ALA A 95 -11.18 -7.24 7.02
N PRO A 96 -11.47 -6.23 6.18
CA PRO A 96 -10.89 -6.19 4.84
C PRO A 96 -9.36 -6.23 4.83
N LEU A 97 -8.71 -5.56 5.78
CA LEU A 97 -7.25 -5.57 5.89
C LEU A 97 -6.74 -6.98 6.24
N ARG A 98 -7.35 -7.61 7.26
CA ARG A 98 -6.96 -8.97 7.67
C ARG A 98 -7.15 -9.98 6.54
N GLU A 99 -8.27 -9.89 5.83
CA GLU A 99 -8.57 -10.78 4.70
C GLU A 99 -7.59 -10.57 3.55
N ALA A 100 -7.23 -9.32 3.26
CA ALA A 100 -6.29 -9.00 2.21
C ALA A 100 -4.91 -9.60 2.50
N VAL A 101 -4.41 -9.43 3.71
CA VAL A 101 -3.12 -9.99 4.13
C VAL A 101 -3.13 -11.51 4.04
N ALA A 102 -4.18 -12.16 4.54
CA ALA A 102 -4.30 -13.61 4.52
C ALA A 102 -4.38 -14.16 3.08
N SER A 103 -5.05 -13.44 2.17
CA SER A 103 -5.31 -13.93 0.82
C SER A 103 -4.04 -14.15 -0.01
N VAL A 104 -2.97 -13.42 0.29
CA VAL A 104 -1.70 -13.53 -0.44
C VAL A 104 -0.55 -14.00 0.44
N GLY A 105 -0.80 -14.28 1.72
CA GLY A 105 0.25 -14.66 2.67
C GLY A 105 1.28 -13.55 2.88
N ALA A 106 0.84 -12.29 2.82
CA ALA A 106 1.76 -11.16 3.00
C ALA A 106 2.29 -11.10 4.42
N ALA A 107 3.54 -10.63 4.57
CA ALA A 107 4.08 -10.33 5.89
C ALA A 107 3.34 -9.13 6.47
N PHE A 108 2.94 -9.22 7.74
CA PHE A 108 2.30 -8.12 8.44
C PHE A 108 3.27 -7.58 9.50
N GLU A 109 3.53 -6.28 9.46
CA GLU A 109 4.42 -5.60 10.39
C GLU A 109 3.64 -4.55 11.17
N PRO A 110 3.36 -4.77 12.48
CA PRO A 110 2.65 -3.79 13.28
C PRO A 110 3.55 -2.61 13.66
N PHE A 111 2.96 -1.43 13.80
CA PHE A 111 3.64 -0.26 14.32
C PHE A 111 2.69 0.56 15.19
N ASP A 112 3.26 1.38 16.10
CA ASP A 112 2.51 2.31 16.94
C ASP A 112 2.84 3.76 16.58
N GLY A 113 2.02 4.69 17.04
CA GLY A 113 2.29 6.11 16.86
C GLY A 113 3.65 6.48 17.47
N GLY A 114 4.45 7.21 16.71
CA GLY A 114 5.80 7.58 17.12
C GLY A 114 6.89 6.61 16.70
N ASP A 115 6.53 5.40 16.24
CA ASP A 115 7.49 4.47 15.70
C ASP A 115 8.11 4.99 14.41
N ARG A 116 9.37 4.63 14.21
CA ARG A 116 10.08 4.92 12.96
C ARG A 116 10.18 3.65 12.15
N LEU A 117 9.74 3.72 10.88
CA LEU A 117 9.80 2.60 9.95
C LEU A 117 10.82 2.88 8.86
N ASP A 118 11.72 1.92 8.62
CA ASP A 118 12.68 1.98 7.51
C ASP A 118 12.16 1.10 6.38
N LEU A 119 11.43 1.73 5.44
CA LEU A 119 10.82 1.06 4.32
C LEU A 119 11.40 1.62 3.01
N ALA A 120 11.90 0.73 2.15
CA ALA A 120 12.46 1.10 0.84
C ALA A 120 13.56 2.18 0.94
N GLY A 121 14.22 2.30 2.06
CA GLY A 121 15.23 3.32 2.30
C GLY A 121 14.68 4.73 2.53
N LEU A 122 13.43 4.84 2.88
CA LEU A 122 12.73 6.12 3.09
C LEU A 122 12.64 6.50 4.56
#